data_6077530738be8badc24193822f8e4fd6
#
_entry.id   6077530738be8badc24193822f8e4fd6
#
_cell.length_a   1.000
_cell.length_b   1.000
_cell.length_c   1.000
_cell.angle_alpha   90.00
_cell.angle_beta   90.00
_cell.angle_gamma   90.00
#
_symmetry.space_group_name_H-M   'P 1'
#
loop_
_entity.id
_entity.type
_entity.pdbx_description
1 polymer ?
#
loop_
_entity_poly.entity_id
_entity_poly.type
_entity_poly.pdbx_seq_one_letter_code
_entity_poly.pdbx_strand_id
1 'polypeptide(L)'
;RQMCIRDRYYLHMFAKEQPDLNWENEKLRQKLYEMINWWLDKGLSGFRIDAIINIKKNLDFPDFEPDAEDGLAACYKMVESAEGVGELLEELKNNTFKKYDAFTVGEVFNMKPEELPEFIGENGHFSTIFDFCAQCLSDGEHGWYDAPEIDFDTWRKTILGSQLETEKYGFKAN
;
A
#
# COMPACT_ATOMS: atom_id res chain seq x y z
N ARG A 1 15.46 -7.43 3.03
CA ARG A 1 16.56 -8.44 3.03
C ARG A 1 16.88 -8.82 1.59
N GLN A 2 18.16 -9.09 1.33
CA GLN A 2 18.63 -9.57 0.02
C GLN A 2 19.00 -11.04 0.12
N MET A 3 18.57 -11.85 -0.85
CA MET A 3 18.93 -13.26 -0.94
C MET A 3 19.84 -13.49 -2.14
N CYS A 4 20.88 -14.30 -1.97
CA CYS A 4 21.82 -14.63 -3.04
C CYS A 4 21.32 -15.81 -3.86
N ILE A 5 21.19 -15.62 -5.19
CA ILE A 5 20.94 -16.70 -6.16
C ILE A 5 22.01 -16.60 -7.24
N ARG A 6 22.89 -17.57 -7.33
CA ARG A 6 23.98 -17.63 -8.34
C ARG A 6 24.75 -16.30 -8.40
N ASP A 7 25.27 -15.85 -7.25
CA ASP A 7 26.04 -14.61 -7.08
C ASP A 7 25.26 -13.32 -7.39
N ARG A 8 23.92 -13.39 -7.41
CA ARG A 8 23.02 -12.26 -7.53
C ARG A 8 22.12 -12.16 -6.32
N TYR A 9 21.69 -10.95 -6.02
CA TYR A 9 20.77 -10.67 -4.93
C TYR A 9 19.42 -10.24 -5.49
N TYR A 10 18.35 -10.52 -4.77
CA TYR A 10 17.03 -9.99 -5.03
C TYR A 10 16.47 -9.37 -3.78
N LEU A 11 15.66 -8.32 -3.96
CA LEU A 11 14.97 -7.67 -2.87
C LEU A 11 13.69 -8.44 -2.53
N HIS A 12 13.39 -8.54 -1.25
CA HIS A 12 12.08 -8.96 -0.75
C HIS A 12 11.76 -8.17 0.53
N MET A 13 10.58 -7.58 0.60
CA MET A 13 10.10 -6.90 1.82
C MET A 13 9.37 -7.85 2.75
N PHE A 14 8.67 -8.82 2.19
CA PHE A 14 7.94 -9.87 2.90
C PHE A 14 8.76 -11.16 3.01
N ALA A 15 8.15 -12.31 2.76
CA ALA A 15 8.85 -13.57 2.84
C ALA A 15 9.90 -13.73 1.75
N LYS A 16 10.96 -14.49 2.03
CA LYS A 16 12.04 -14.76 1.05
C LYS A 16 11.57 -15.44 -0.23
N GLU A 17 10.43 -16.12 -0.17
CA GLU A 17 9.76 -16.77 -1.28
C GLU A 17 8.97 -15.81 -2.17
N GLN A 18 8.85 -14.53 -1.75
CA GLN A 18 8.11 -13.47 -2.43
C GLN A 18 9.07 -12.37 -2.90
N PRO A 19 9.85 -12.58 -3.97
CA PRO A 19 10.74 -11.54 -4.50
C PRO A 19 9.93 -10.37 -5.00
N ASP A 20 10.38 -9.16 -4.65
CA ASP A 20 9.77 -7.93 -5.13
C ASP A 20 10.04 -7.72 -6.62
N LEU A 21 9.03 -7.27 -7.32
CA LEU A 21 9.14 -6.90 -8.73
C LEU A 21 9.78 -5.51 -8.85
N ASN A 22 10.67 -5.36 -9.82
CA ASN A 22 11.32 -4.10 -10.12
C ASN A 22 10.41 -3.18 -10.95
N TRP A 23 9.61 -2.36 -10.29
CA TRP A 23 8.68 -1.43 -10.91
C TRP A 23 9.36 -0.28 -11.68
N GLU A 24 10.66 -0.06 -11.53
CA GLU A 24 11.41 0.86 -12.39
C GLU A 24 11.57 0.32 -13.82
N ASN A 25 11.38 -1.00 -14.00
CA ASN A 25 11.44 -1.62 -15.32
C ASN A 25 10.12 -1.48 -16.08
N GLU A 26 10.07 -0.58 -17.04
CA GLU A 26 8.91 -0.32 -17.89
C GLU A 26 8.36 -1.59 -18.57
N LYS A 27 9.24 -2.45 -19.09
CA LYS A 27 8.81 -3.72 -19.74
C LYS A 27 8.09 -4.64 -18.76
N LEU A 28 8.50 -4.65 -17.50
CA LEU A 28 7.81 -5.40 -16.46
C LEU A 28 6.43 -4.79 -16.21
N ARG A 29 6.34 -3.46 -16.03
CA ARG A 29 5.06 -2.77 -15.81
C ARG A 29 4.07 -3.08 -16.94
N GLN A 30 4.51 -3.02 -18.20
CA GLN A 30 3.65 -3.36 -19.33
C GLN A 30 3.11 -4.80 -19.26
N LYS A 31 3.93 -5.76 -18.83
CA LYS A 31 3.48 -7.14 -18.63
C LYS A 31 2.47 -7.29 -17.49
N LEU A 32 2.63 -6.52 -16.43
CA LEU A 32 1.65 -6.49 -15.35
C LEU A 32 0.31 -5.89 -15.83
N TYR A 33 0.35 -4.82 -16.63
CA TYR A 33 -0.86 -4.20 -17.19
C TYR A 33 -1.56 -5.15 -18.17
N GLU A 34 -0.82 -5.87 -19.02
CA GLU A 34 -1.38 -6.91 -19.88
C GLU A 34 -2.09 -7.99 -19.07
N MET A 35 -1.50 -8.45 -17.97
CA MET A 35 -2.07 -9.46 -17.07
C MET A 35 -3.35 -8.95 -16.39
N ILE A 36 -3.35 -7.73 -15.86
CA ILE A 36 -4.53 -7.12 -15.23
C ILE A 36 -5.66 -6.97 -16.25
N ASN A 37 -5.36 -6.43 -17.43
CA ASN A 37 -6.33 -6.26 -18.50
C ASN A 37 -6.90 -7.58 -18.99
N TRP A 38 -6.10 -8.64 -19.01
CA TRP A 38 -6.59 -9.98 -19.36
C TRP A 38 -7.70 -10.47 -18.41
N TRP A 39 -7.57 -10.19 -17.10
CA TRP A 39 -8.62 -10.52 -16.13
C TRP A 39 -9.86 -9.64 -16.30
N LEU A 40 -9.68 -8.35 -16.57
CA LEU A 40 -10.78 -7.41 -16.83
C LEU A 40 -11.54 -7.81 -18.11
N ASP A 41 -10.85 -8.23 -19.16
CA ASP A 41 -11.44 -8.77 -20.39
C ASP A 41 -12.27 -10.05 -20.16
N LYS A 42 -11.97 -10.80 -19.09
CA LYS A 42 -12.78 -11.96 -18.66
C LYS A 42 -14.03 -11.58 -17.89
N GLY A 43 -14.28 -10.29 -17.66
CA GLY A 43 -15.46 -9.78 -16.97
C GLY A 43 -15.27 -9.58 -15.47
N LEU A 44 -14.01 -9.55 -14.98
CA LEU A 44 -13.74 -9.15 -13.61
C LEU A 44 -14.08 -7.66 -13.46
N SER A 45 -14.83 -7.30 -12.40
CA SER A 45 -15.31 -5.94 -12.18
C SER A 45 -14.35 -5.04 -11.41
N GLY A 46 -13.25 -5.59 -10.89
CA GLY A 46 -12.27 -4.81 -10.15
C GLY A 46 -11.28 -5.63 -9.35
N PHE A 47 -10.46 -4.95 -8.54
CA PHE A 47 -9.38 -5.56 -7.77
C PHE A 47 -9.25 -4.96 -6.37
N ARG A 48 -8.97 -5.80 -5.40
CA ARG A 48 -8.27 -5.40 -4.18
C ARG A 48 -6.77 -5.52 -4.44
N ILE A 49 -6.02 -4.48 -4.14
CA ILE A 49 -4.61 -4.36 -4.49
C ILE A 49 -3.80 -4.29 -3.21
N ASP A 50 -3.09 -5.37 -2.96
CA ASP A 50 -2.32 -5.62 -1.75
C ASP A 50 -1.08 -4.73 -1.68
N ALA A 51 -0.84 -4.11 -0.51
CA ALA A 51 0.36 -3.35 -0.17
C ALA A 51 0.91 -2.46 -1.31
N ILE A 52 0.01 -1.81 -2.04
CA ILE A 52 0.31 -1.20 -3.35
C ILE A 52 1.36 -0.08 -3.27
N ILE A 53 1.45 0.64 -2.16
CA ILE A 53 2.46 1.69 -2.00
C ILE A 53 3.89 1.14 -1.97
N ASN A 54 4.05 -0.15 -1.66
CA ASN A 54 5.35 -0.81 -1.60
C ASN A 54 5.97 -1.11 -2.97
N ILE A 55 5.31 -0.74 -4.07
CA ILE A 55 5.88 -0.88 -5.43
C ILE A 55 7.04 0.08 -5.66
N LYS A 56 7.05 1.25 -5.02
CA LYS A 56 8.14 2.24 -5.09
C LYS A 56 9.06 2.11 -3.89
N LYS A 57 10.34 2.04 -4.14
CA LYS A 57 11.39 1.90 -3.11
C LYS A 57 12.58 2.76 -3.46
N ASN A 58 13.28 3.22 -2.44
CA ASN A 58 14.58 3.87 -2.63
C ASN A 58 15.62 2.80 -2.98
N LEU A 59 15.97 2.71 -4.26
CA LEU A 59 16.92 1.72 -4.79
C LEU A 59 18.39 2.18 -4.70
N ASP A 60 18.67 3.34 -4.13
CA ASP A 60 20.03 3.76 -3.79
C ASP A 60 20.58 2.98 -2.58
N PHE A 61 19.70 2.24 -1.90
CA PHE A 61 20.01 1.42 -0.73
C PHE A 61 20.76 2.20 0.35
N PRO A 62 20.25 3.36 0.80
CA PRO A 62 20.90 4.13 1.84
C PRO A 62 20.96 3.32 3.15
N ASP A 63 21.98 3.59 3.94
CA ASP A 63 22.03 3.08 5.31
C ASP A 63 21.04 3.88 6.18
N PHE A 64 20.13 3.17 6.84
CA PHE A 64 19.20 3.76 7.79
C PHE A 64 19.70 3.52 9.22
N GLU A 65 19.42 4.49 10.10
CA GLU A 65 19.66 4.30 11.54
C GLU A 65 18.89 3.10 12.06
N PRO A 66 19.55 2.20 12.80
CA PRO A 66 18.91 1.06 13.43
C PRO A 66 17.72 1.47 14.31
N ASP A 67 16.65 0.72 14.28
CA ASP A 67 15.45 0.93 15.10
C ASP A 67 15.16 -0.27 16.03
N ALA A 68 16.06 -1.26 16.06
CA ALA A 68 16.01 -2.41 16.92
C ALA A 68 17.39 -2.73 17.54
N GLU A 69 17.39 -3.51 18.62
CA GLU A 69 18.62 -3.92 19.34
C GLU A 69 19.56 -4.81 18.51
N ASP A 70 19.05 -5.42 17.45
CA ASP A 70 19.81 -6.27 16.52
C ASP A 70 20.68 -5.45 15.54
N GLY A 71 20.64 -4.13 15.63
CA GLY A 71 21.38 -3.21 14.74
C GLY A 71 20.81 -3.10 13.34
N LEU A 72 19.59 -3.57 13.11
CA LEU A 72 18.91 -3.48 11.82
C LEU A 72 17.88 -2.34 11.80
N ALA A 73 17.61 -1.84 10.62
CA ALA A 73 16.54 -0.89 10.37
C ALA A 73 15.35 -1.58 9.67
N ALA A 74 14.15 -1.15 9.99
CA ALA A 74 12.94 -1.68 9.38
C ALA A 74 12.90 -1.39 7.89
N CYS A 75 12.54 -2.39 7.08
CA CYS A 75 12.60 -2.31 5.62
C CYS A 75 11.59 -1.31 5.03
N TYR A 76 10.52 -0.95 5.73
CA TYR A 76 9.55 0.05 5.27
C TYR A 76 10.17 1.44 5.08
N LYS A 77 11.29 1.76 5.73
CA LYS A 77 12.03 3.02 5.53
C LYS A 77 12.48 3.21 4.07
N MET A 78 12.68 2.12 3.33
CA MET A 78 12.95 2.18 1.89
C MET A 78 11.76 2.69 1.07
N VAL A 79 10.55 2.43 1.53
CA VAL A 79 9.31 2.93 0.91
C VAL A 79 9.09 4.38 1.30
N GLU A 80 9.16 4.68 2.59
CA GLU A 80 8.94 6.05 3.12
C GLU A 80 9.94 7.07 2.58
N SER A 81 11.17 6.64 2.26
CA SER A 81 12.20 7.50 1.67
C SER A 81 12.17 7.56 0.14
N ALA A 82 11.21 6.87 -0.50
CA ALA A 82 11.06 6.89 -1.95
C ALA A 82 10.04 7.94 -2.38
N GLU A 83 10.37 8.64 -3.47
CA GLU A 83 9.46 9.59 -4.11
C GLU A 83 8.92 9.00 -5.41
N GLY A 84 7.76 9.48 -5.87
CA GLY A 84 7.24 9.13 -7.19
C GLY A 84 6.35 7.88 -7.22
N VAL A 85 5.78 7.42 -6.10
CA VAL A 85 4.80 6.34 -6.10
C VAL A 85 3.53 6.75 -6.85
N GLY A 86 3.11 8.02 -6.74
CA GLY A 86 1.92 8.55 -7.40
C GLY A 86 1.98 8.44 -8.92
N GLU A 87 3.16 8.70 -9.54
CA GLU A 87 3.31 8.54 -10.99
C GLU A 87 3.11 7.08 -11.44
N LEU A 88 3.62 6.11 -10.67
CA LEU A 88 3.42 4.68 -10.96
C LEU A 88 1.95 4.27 -10.79
N LEU A 89 1.28 4.79 -9.77
CA LEU A 89 -0.15 4.53 -9.53
C LEU A 89 -1.02 5.14 -10.63
N GLU A 90 -0.71 6.36 -11.08
CA GLU A 90 -1.41 7.00 -12.18
C GLU A 90 -1.18 6.27 -13.51
N GLU A 91 0.06 5.82 -13.77
CA GLU A 91 0.36 4.98 -14.94
C GLU A 91 -0.44 3.68 -14.90
N LEU A 92 -0.47 2.99 -13.76
CA LEU A 92 -1.25 1.78 -13.54
C LEU A 92 -2.74 2.02 -13.80
N LYS A 93 -3.33 3.02 -13.16
CA LYS A 93 -4.74 3.38 -13.32
C LYS A 93 -5.11 3.64 -14.80
N ASN A 94 -4.32 4.46 -15.48
CA ASN A 94 -4.59 4.85 -16.86
C ASN A 94 -4.42 3.70 -17.86
N ASN A 95 -3.51 2.76 -17.60
CA ASN A 95 -3.27 1.62 -18.47
C ASN A 95 -4.19 0.42 -18.20
N THR A 96 -4.90 0.40 -17.07
CA THR A 96 -5.74 -0.73 -16.65
C THR A 96 -7.15 -0.27 -16.24
N PHE A 97 -7.36 0.03 -15.01
CA PHE A 97 -8.67 0.18 -14.34
C PHE A 97 -9.58 1.21 -14.98
N LYS A 98 -9.02 2.35 -15.40
CA LYS A 98 -9.77 3.44 -16.03
C LYS A 98 -10.40 3.03 -17.36
N LYS A 99 -9.75 2.14 -18.11
CA LYS A 99 -10.27 1.65 -19.41
C LYS A 99 -11.54 0.81 -19.27
N TYR A 100 -11.72 0.18 -18.11
CA TYR A 100 -12.80 -0.76 -17.84
C TYR A 100 -13.81 -0.24 -16.83
N ASP A 101 -13.63 1.00 -16.36
CA ASP A 101 -14.41 1.53 -15.23
C ASP A 101 -14.41 0.56 -14.04
N ALA A 102 -13.26 -0.03 -13.76
CA ALA A 102 -13.12 -1.10 -12.79
C ALA A 102 -13.05 -0.54 -11.36
N PHE A 103 -13.76 -1.18 -10.43
CA PHE A 103 -13.71 -0.82 -9.02
C PHE A 103 -12.41 -1.29 -8.39
N THR A 104 -11.74 -0.41 -7.64
CA THR A 104 -10.47 -0.74 -7.01
C THR A 104 -10.45 -0.38 -5.53
N VAL A 105 -9.86 -1.28 -4.72
CA VAL A 105 -9.60 -1.06 -3.31
C VAL A 105 -8.09 -1.12 -3.07
N GLY A 106 -7.46 0.02 -2.78
CA GLY A 106 -6.04 0.09 -2.49
C GLY A 106 -5.73 -0.20 -1.02
N GLU A 107 -4.66 -0.93 -0.76
CA GLU A 107 -4.13 -1.09 0.59
C GLU A 107 -2.98 -0.10 0.79
N VAL A 108 -3.31 1.04 1.42
CA VAL A 108 -2.40 2.16 1.65
C VAL A 108 -2.16 2.29 3.14
N PHE A 109 -0.94 1.95 3.58
CA PHE A 109 -0.53 2.06 4.98
C PHE A 109 0.05 3.43 5.28
N ASN A 110 -0.01 3.84 6.55
CA ASN A 110 0.63 5.06 7.08
C ASN A 110 0.26 6.36 6.33
N MET A 111 -0.87 6.37 5.64
CA MET A 111 -1.36 7.55 4.92
C MET A 111 -1.73 8.66 5.93
N LYS A 112 -1.31 9.87 5.63
CA LYS A 112 -1.77 11.05 6.37
C LYS A 112 -3.13 11.50 5.83
N PRO A 113 -4.01 12.09 6.69
CA PRO A 113 -5.33 12.52 6.25
C PRO A 113 -5.32 13.47 5.05
N GLU A 114 -4.32 14.36 4.98
CA GLU A 114 -4.16 15.31 3.87
C GLU A 114 -3.80 14.66 2.53
N GLU A 115 -3.29 13.42 2.54
CA GLU A 115 -2.94 12.64 1.35
C GLU A 115 -4.16 11.90 0.77
N LEU A 116 -5.27 11.84 1.51
CA LEU A 116 -6.47 11.11 1.10
C LEU A 116 -6.96 11.46 -0.32
N PRO A 117 -6.99 12.75 -0.75
CA PRO A 117 -7.41 13.11 -2.10
C PRO A 117 -6.51 12.58 -3.23
N GLU A 118 -5.28 12.21 -2.94
CA GLU A 118 -4.39 11.55 -3.90
C GLU A 118 -4.84 10.12 -4.18
N PHE A 119 -5.33 9.44 -3.15
CA PHE A 119 -5.67 8.02 -3.25
C PHE A 119 -7.10 7.76 -3.68
N ILE A 120 -8.09 8.56 -3.25
CA ILE A 120 -9.50 8.36 -3.56
C ILE A 120 -10.16 9.61 -4.14
N GLY A 121 -11.39 9.45 -4.67
CA GLY A 121 -12.14 10.53 -5.30
C GLY A 121 -11.96 10.57 -6.81
N GLU A 122 -12.47 11.64 -7.44
CA GLU A 122 -12.52 11.75 -8.91
C GLU A 122 -11.15 11.64 -9.57
N ASN A 123 -10.14 12.25 -8.94
CA ASN A 123 -8.76 12.23 -9.42
C ASN A 123 -7.87 11.23 -8.69
N GLY A 124 -8.38 10.55 -7.68
CA GLY A 124 -7.63 9.57 -6.89
C GLY A 124 -7.21 8.33 -7.69
N HIS A 125 -6.22 7.63 -7.20
CA HIS A 125 -5.68 6.44 -7.86
C HIS A 125 -6.60 5.22 -7.75
N PHE A 126 -7.44 5.16 -6.70
CA PHE A 126 -8.34 4.05 -6.41
C PHE A 126 -9.79 4.53 -6.22
N SER A 127 -10.73 3.59 -6.35
CA SER A 127 -12.13 3.86 -6.03
C SER A 127 -12.35 4.07 -4.53
N THR A 128 -11.61 3.30 -3.72
CA THR A 128 -11.55 3.40 -2.27
C THR A 128 -10.25 2.78 -1.73
N ILE A 129 -9.98 2.97 -0.44
CA ILE A 129 -8.86 2.36 0.28
C ILE A 129 -9.36 1.71 1.57
N PHE A 130 -8.56 0.83 2.17
CA PHE A 130 -8.83 0.32 3.50
C PHE A 130 -8.66 1.40 4.57
N ASP A 131 -9.58 1.42 5.51
CA ASP A 131 -9.46 2.22 6.72
C ASP A 131 -8.76 1.41 7.82
N PHE A 132 -7.52 1.78 8.13
CA PHE A 132 -6.72 1.14 9.18
C PHE A 132 -6.78 1.87 10.53
N CYS A 133 -7.65 2.88 10.68
CA CYS A 133 -7.68 3.73 11.87
C CYS A 133 -7.90 2.95 13.18
N ALA A 134 -8.66 1.85 13.13
CA ALA A 134 -8.94 1.03 14.30
C ALA A 134 -7.88 -0.07 14.54
N GLN A 135 -6.94 -0.27 13.63
CA GLN A 135 -5.92 -1.32 13.77
C GLN A 135 -5.02 -1.07 14.99
N CYS A 136 -4.63 0.18 15.21
CA CYS A 136 -3.79 0.55 16.36
C CYS A 136 -4.43 0.21 17.73
N LEU A 137 -5.75 0.04 17.79
CA LEU A 137 -6.45 -0.35 19.01
C LEU A 137 -6.32 -1.84 19.34
N SER A 138 -5.90 -2.66 18.37
CA SER A 138 -5.71 -4.10 18.54
C SER A 138 -4.24 -4.50 18.74
N ASP A 139 -3.32 -3.54 18.72
CA ASP A 139 -1.91 -3.80 18.97
C ASP A 139 -1.63 -3.88 20.47
N GLY A 140 -1.30 -5.07 20.96
CA GLY A 140 -0.85 -5.31 22.32
C GLY A 140 0.66 -5.13 22.48
N GLU A 141 1.18 -5.40 23.68
CA GLU A 141 2.60 -5.27 24.00
C GLU A 141 3.51 -6.09 23.08
N HIS A 142 3.01 -7.23 22.58
CA HIS A 142 3.75 -8.15 21.71
C HIS A 142 3.20 -8.20 20.27
N GLY A 143 2.33 -7.25 19.89
CA GLY A 143 1.76 -7.15 18.55
C GLY A 143 0.27 -7.51 18.49
N TRP A 144 -0.25 -7.62 17.28
CA TRP A 144 -1.68 -7.78 17.00
C TRP A 144 -2.34 -9.07 17.51
N TYR A 145 -1.55 -10.11 17.84
CA TYR A 145 -2.05 -11.37 18.43
C TYR A 145 -2.08 -11.34 19.98
N ASP A 146 -1.62 -10.26 20.57
CA ASP A 146 -1.72 -9.96 22.00
C ASP A 146 -2.69 -8.78 22.21
N ALA A 147 -3.86 -8.89 21.58
CA ALA A 147 -4.82 -7.80 21.54
C ALA A 147 -5.29 -7.41 22.95
N PRO A 148 -5.19 -6.13 23.33
CA PRO A 148 -5.73 -5.63 24.59
C PRO A 148 -7.26 -5.69 24.57
N GLU A 149 -7.86 -5.63 25.74
CA GLU A 149 -9.31 -5.44 25.85
C GLU A 149 -9.66 -4.04 25.35
N ILE A 150 -10.37 -3.96 24.21
CA ILE A 150 -10.71 -2.69 23.58
C ILE A 150 -12.03 -2.17 24.17
N ASP A 151 -12.00 -0.96 24.73
CA ASP A 151 -13.21 -0.25 25.12
C ASP A 151 -14.06 0.08 23.89
N PHE A 152 -15.33 -0.33 23.91
CA PHE A 152 -16.27 -0.12 22.79
C PHE A 152 -16.47 1.35 22.44
N ASP A 153 -16.48 2.24 23.43
CA ASP A 153 -16.63 3.68 23.19
C ASP A 153 -15.39 4.27 22.48
N THR A 154 -14.20 3.81 22.85
CA THR A 154 -12.96 4.19 22.17
C THR A 154 -12.95 3.70 20.73
N TRP A 155 -13.29 2.42 20.50
CA TRP A 155 -13.40 1.86 19.15
C TRP A 155 -14.40 2.63 18.28
N ARG A 156 -15.60 2.87 18.79
CA ARG A 156 -16.63 3.66 18.11
C ARG A 156 -16.17 5.07 17.77
N LYS A 157 -15.53 5.77 18.70
CA LYS A 157 -15.02 7.13 18.48
C LYS A 157 -13.93 7.15 17.41
N THR A 158 -13.06 6.16 17.37
CA THR A 158 -11.98 6.05 16.38
C THR A 158 -12.56 5.90 14.98
N ILE A 159 -13.48 4.96 14.78
CA ILE A 159 -14.12 4.75 13.47
C ILE A 159 -14.92 5.98 13.01
N LEU A 160 -15.74 6.55 13.90
CA LEU A 160 -16.50 7.76 13.56
C LEU A 160 -15.58 8.95 13.27
N GLY A 161 -14.46 9.05 14.00
CA GLY A 161 -13.44 10.08 13.75
C GLY A 161 -12.83 9.97 12.36
N SER A 162 -12.48 8.77 11.93
CA SER A 162 -11.96 8.51 10.58
C SER A 162 -12.98 8.87 9.49
N GLN A 163 -14.24 8.49 9.68
CA GLN A 163 -15.32 8.84 8.75
C GLN A 163 -15.51 10.35 8.63
N LEU A 164 -15.54 11.07 9.76
CA LEU A 164 -15.66 12.54 9.78
C LEU A 164 -14.44 13.21 9.13
N GLU A 165 -13.25 12.64 9.29
CA GLU A 165 -12.05 13.13 8.62
C GLU A 165 -12.17 12.98 7.10
N THR A 166 -12.63 11.82 6.62
CA THR A 166 -12.91 11.56 5.21
C THR A 166 -13.93 12.56 4.62
N GLU A 167 -14.99 12.87 5.38
CA GLU A 167 -15.99 13.83 4.96
C GLU A 167 -15.47 15.29 4.82
N LYS A 168 -14.45 15.69 5.59
CA LYS A 168 -13.82 17.01 5.44
C LYS A 168 -13.22 17.24 4.05
N TYR A 169 -12.80 16.20 3.40
CA TYR A 169 -12.29 16.25 2.02
C TYR A 169 -13.38 16.06 0.96
N GLY A 170 -14.66 16.04 1.38
CA GLY A 170 -15.79 15.91 0.47
C GLY A 170 -16.08 14.50 0.00
N PHE A 171 -15.45 13.48 0.60
CA PHE A 171 -15.69 12.08 0.29
C PHE A 171 -16.79 11.52 1.20
N LYS A 172 -17.52 10.54 0.69
CA LYS A 172 -18.43 9.76 1.53
C LYS A 172 -17.61 8.73 2.31
N ALA A 173 -17.92 8.55 3.57
CA ALA A 173 -17.38 7.46 4.35
C ALA A 173 -17.76 6.12 3.69
N ASN A 174 -16.81 5.23 3.60
CA ASN A 174 -16.96 3.89 3.04
C ASN A 174 -17.35 2.89 4.12
#